data_f7a5a923c8d801662d57b8c2bf09de8f
#
_entry.id   f7a5a923c8d801662d57b8c2bf09de8f
#
_cell.length_a   1.000
_cell.length_b   1.000
_cell.length_c   1.000
_cell.angle_alpha   90.00
_cell.angle_beta   90.00
_cell.angle_gamma   90.00
#
_symmetry.space_group_name_H-M   'P 1'
#
loop_
_entity.id
_entity.type
_entity.pdbx_description
1 polymer ?
#
loop_
_entity_poly.entity_id
_entity_poly.type
_entity_poly.pdbx_seq_one_letter_code
_entity_poly.pdbx_strand_id
1 'polypeptide(L)'
;MYKASDRLFVPVGGSGEIGMNANLYHYDGSWLMVDLGISFPDDSMPGIDVVLPDLSFIEQRRDSLAGLVLTHGHEDHLGAIPYMWSRLRCPIYGSAFTLALLRRKLSENGNQDDIPLIEISPGTVTEVGAFSVEIVGLTHSIPDPTALAIRCDAGTVPVSYTHLTLPTIQPV
;
A
#
# COMPACT_ATOMS: atom_id res chain seq x y z
N MET A 1 16.75 18.31 -5.86
CA MET A 1 16.48 17.21 -6.81
C MET A 1 17.18 15.98 -6.25
N TYR A 2 16.46 14.88 -6.00
CA TYR A 2 17.05 13.64 -5.49
C TYR A 2 17.75 12.88 -6.62
N LYS A 3 18.72 12.01 -6.25
CA LYS A 3 19.47 11.16 -7.19
C LYS A 3 18.82 9.78 -7.27
N ALA A 4 19.08 9.04 -8.34
CA ALA A 4 18.60 7.66 -8.46
C ALA A 4 19.06 6.77 -7.29
N SER A 5 20.28 6.96 -6.80
CA SER A 5 20.85 6.23 -5.67
C SER A 5 20.30 6.62 -4.29
N ASP A 6 19.50 7.68 -4.20
CA ASP A 6 18.95 8.11 -2.91
C ASP A 6 17.85 7.16 -2.48
N ARG A 7 17.87 6.80 -1.21
CA ARG A 7 16.80 6.05 -0.55
C ARG A 7 15.80 7.05 0.01
N LEU A 8 14.57 6.99 -0.48
CA LEU A 8 13.53 7.88 0.00
C LEU A 8 12.36 7.06 0.56
N PHE A 9 11.79 7.59 1.61
CA PHE A 9 10.48 7.24 2.11
C PHE A 9 9.59 8.48 1.99
N VAL A 10 8.47 8.35 1.30
CA VAL A 10 7.53 9.45 1.10
C VAL A 10 6.14 8.97 1.53
N PRO A 11 5.68 9.36 2.74
CA PRO A 11 4.30 9.10 3.13
C PRO A 11 3.37 10.00 2.31
N VAL A 12 2.41 9.41 1.66
CA VAL A 12 1.36 10.09 0.90
C VAL A 12 0.08 10.17 1.72
N GLY A 13 -0.12 9.21 2.62
CA GLY A 13 -1.19 9.18 3.59
C GLY A 13 -0.89 8.17 4.72
N GLY A 14 -1.65 8.21 5.80
CA GLY A 14 -1.54 7.29 6.93
C GLY A 14 -0.41 7.58 7.93
N SER A 15 0.41 8.60 7.72
CA SER A 15 1.48 8.97 8.64
C SER A 15 1.05 10.12 9.54
N GLY A 16 0.84 9.82 10.84
CA GLY A 16 0.33 10.79 11.81
C GLY A 16 -1.20 10.90 11.84
N GLU A 17 -1.89 10.04 11.13
CA GLU A 17 -3.34 9.94 11.07
C GLU A 17 -3.76 8.46 10.98
N ILE A 18 -5.04 8.17 11.17
CA ILE A 18 -5.62 6.83 11.00
C ILE A 18 -6.34 6.78 9.65
N GLY A 19 -6.06 5.74 8.89
CA GLY A 19 -6.65 5.53 7.56
C GLY A 19 -5.79 6.05 6.43
N MET A 20 -6.27 5.89 5.21
CA MET A 20 -5.67 6.42 3.97
C MET A 20 -4.19 6.03 3.81
N ASN A 21 -3.82 4.81 4.24
CA ASN A 21 -2.44 4.34 4.18
C ASN A 21 -1.95 4.30 2.73
N ALA A 22 -0.90 5.05 2.43
CA ALA A 22 -0.26 5.11 1.14
C ALA A 22 1.18 5.57 1.30
N ASN A 23 2.14 4.68 1.12
CA ASN A 23 3.54 4.95 1.38
C ASN A 23 4.40 4.61 0.17
N LEU A 24 5.35 5.47 -0.16
CA LEU A 24 6.26 5.30 -1.28
C LEU A 24 7.68 5.08 -0.79
N TYR A 25 8.36 4.13 -1.44
CA TYR A 25 9.77 3.82 -1.24
C TYR A 25 10.50 4.01 -2.57
N HIS A 26 11.66 4.64 -2.54
CA HIS A 26 12.51 4.86 -3.73
C HIS A 26 13.90 4.31 -3.51
N TYR A 27 14.39 3.63 -4.53
CA TYR A 27 15.77 3.21 -4.65
C TYR A 27 16.10 2.95 -6.12
N ASP A 28 17.32 3.30 -6.54
CA ASP A 28 17.88 3.07 -7.88
C ASP A 28 16.93 3.44 -9.03
N GLY A 29 16.29 4.62 -8.92
CA GLY A 29 15.37 5.13 -9.93
C GLY A 29 14.00 4.45 -9.97
N SER A 30 13.75 3.45 -9.11
CA SER A 30 12.51 2.70 -9.03
C SER A 30 11.69 3.13 -7.81
N TRP A 31 10.37 3.22 -7.98
CA TRP A 31 9.41 3.45 -6.90
C TRP A 31 8.63 2.19 -6.60
N LEU A 32 8.40 1.93 -5.33
CA LEU A 32 7.48 0.92 -4.82
C LEU A 32 6.43 1.63 -3.95
N MET A 33 5.17 1.32 -4.17
CA MET A 33 4.08 1.77 -3.32
C MET A 33 3.64 0.65 -2.38
N VAL A 34 3.38 0.98 -1.13
CA VAL A 34 2.79 0.08 -0.13
C VAL A 34 1.47 0.65 0.32
N ASP A 35 0.42 -0.12 0.11
CA ASP A 35 -0.98 0.20 0.35
C ASP A 35 -1.50 1.41 -0.44
N LEU A 36 -2.81 1.48 -0.59
CA LEU A 36 -3.54 2.59 -1.21
C LEU A 36 -4.96 2.59 -0.64
N GLY A 37 -5.08 3.12 0.55
CA GLY A 37 -6.29 3.11 1.34
C GLY A 37 -7.11 4.38 1.25
N ILE A 38 -8.30 4.29 1.82
CA ILE A 38 -9.21 5.43 2.04
C ILE A 38 -9.18 5.86 3.50
N SER A 39 -9.66 7.06 3.75
CA SER A 39 -10.14 7.51 5.05
C SER A 39 -11.60 7.94 4.95
N PHE A 40 -12.23 8.12 6.09
CA PHE A 40 -13.60 8.62 6.17
C PHE A 40 -13.59 10.08 6.63
N PRO A 41 -14.52 10.90 6.11
CA PRO A 41 -14.62 12.31 6.53
C PRO A 41 -15.06 12.40 8.00
N ASP A 42 -14.70 13.49 8.63
CA ASP A 42 -15.22 13.90 9.93
C ASP A 42 -16.40 14.90 9.77
N ASP A 43 -16.93 15.36 10.89
CA ASP A 43 -18.07 16.29 10.93
C ASP A 43 -17.81 17.63 10.24
N SER A 44 -16.55 17.98 9.95
CA SER A 44 -16.18 19.20 9.24
C SER A 44 -16.34 19.10 7.72
N MET A 45 -16.59 17.90 7.18
CA MET A 45 -16.68 17.59 5.75
C MET A 45 -18.08 17.06 5.36
N PRO A 46 -19.16 17.81 5.54
CA PRO A 46 -20.50 17.34 5.24
C PRO A 46 -20.68 17.07 3.74
N GLY A 47 -21.30 15.92 3.41
CA GLY A 47 -21.56 15.51 2.03
C GLY A 47 -20.37 14.85 1.32
N ILE A 48 -19.28 14.57 2.03
CA ILE A 48 -18.18 13.74 1.55
C ILE A 48 -18.37 12.32 2.08
N ASP A 49 -18.26 11.32 1.23
CA ASP A 49 -18.38 9.90 1.62
C ASP A 49 -17.01 9.27 1.90
N VAL A 50 -15.97 9.68 1.16
CA VAL A 50 -14.63 9.05 1.19
C VAL A 50 -13.56 10.12 0.97
N VAL A 51 -12.45 9.98 1.69
CA VAL A 51 -11.24 10.80 1.51
C VAL A 51 -10.14 9.93 0.89
N LEU A 52 -9.49 10.46 -0.15
CA LEU A 52 -8.48 9.77 -0.94
C LEU A 52 -7.13 10.48 -0.82
N PRO A 53 -6.00 9.76 -0.87
CA PRO A 53 -4.66 10.37 -0.84
C PRO A 53 -4.37 11.16 -2.12
N ASP A 54 -3.54 12.19 -2.02
CA ASP A 54 -3.06 12.91 -3.20
C ASP A 54 -1.90 12.17 -3.87
N LEU A 55 -2.16 11.58 -5.02
CA LEU A 55 -1.17 10.84 -5.81
C LEU A 55 -0.37 11.69 -6.79
N SER A 56 -0.52 13.00 -6.82
CA SER A 56 0.10 13.89 -7.82
C SER A 56 1.61 13.71 -7.92
N PHE A 57 2.28 13.42 -6.81
CA PHE A 57 3.72 13.18 -6.79
C PHE A 57 4.12 11.93 -7.58
N ILE A 58 3.46 10.80 -7.32
CA ILE A 58 3.82 9.52 -7.96
C ILE A 58 3.22 9.38 -9.36
N GLU A 59 2.09 10.00 -9.62
CA GLU A 59 1.46 10.03 -10.93
C GLU A 59 2.39 10.64 -12.01
N GLN A 60 3.12 11.71 -11.66
CA GLN A 60 4.13 12.31 -12.52
C GLN A 60 5.36 11.41 -12.74
N ARG A 61 5.49 10.32 -11.99
CA ARG A 61 6.61 9.36 -12.00
C ARG A 61 6.15 7.92 -12.21
N ARG A 62 4.91 7.74 -12.68
CA ARG A 62 4.29 6.42 -12.82
C ARG A 62 5.11 5.44 -13.67
N ASP A 63 5.87 5.92 -14.64
CA ASP A 63 6.71 5.08 -15.50
C ASP A 63 7.89 4.43 -14.72
N SER A 64 8.22 4.96 -13.55
CA SER A 64 9.20 4.39 -12.63
C SER A 64 8.57 3.68 -11.43
N LEU A 65 7.22 3.62 -11.34
CA LEU A 65 6.50 2.88 -10.31
C LEU A 65 6.44 1.39 -10.68
N ALA A 66 7.27 0.60 -10.02
CA ALA A 66 7.41 -0.84 -10.29
C ALA A 66 6.19 -1.64 -9.85
N GLY A 67 5.48 -1.20 -8.82
CA GLY A 67 4.28 -1.87 -8.34
C GLY A 67 3.70 -1.30 -7.06
N LEU A 68 2.49 -1.78 -6.74
CA LEU A 68 1.78 -1.55 -5.50
C LEU A 68 1.70 -2.87 -4.73
N VAL A 69 2.22 -2.92 -3.51
CA VAL A 69 2.15 -4.09 -2.63
C VAL A 69 1.14 -3.84 -1.54
N LEU A 70 0.20 -4.77 -1.37
CA LEU A 70 -0.85 -4.68 -0.35
C LEU A 70 -0.47 -5.53 0.87
N THR A 71 -0.56 -4.92 2.05
CA THR A 71 -0.31 -5.60 3.32
C THR A 71 -1.48 -6.48 3.72
N HIS A 72 -2.72 -6.00 3.56
CA HIS A 72 -3.94 -6.73 3.88
C HIS A 72 -5.21 -6.05 3.30
N GLY A 73 -6.37 -6.65 3.55
CA GLY A 73 -7.62 -6.32 2.88
C GLY A 73 -8.51 -5.27 3.54
N HIS A 74 -8.05 -4.49 4.53
CA HIS A 74 -8.84 -3.42 5.11
C HIS A 74 -8.98 -2.21 4.18
N GLU A 75 -10.05 -1.43 4.35
CA GLU A 75 -10.40 -0.28 3.50
C GLU A 75 -9.33 0.82 3.53
N ASP A 76 -8.76 1.04 4.68
CA ASP A 76 -7.69 2.03 4.88
C ASP A 76 -6.34 1.59 4.28
N HIS A 77 -6.28 0.40 3.65
CA HIS A 77 -5.10 -0.14 2.97
C HIS A 77 -5.33 -0.42 1.47
N LEU A 78 -6.54 -0.75 1.05
CA LEU A 78 -6.82 -1.04 -0.38
C LEU A 78 -8.01 -0.25 -0.96
N GLY A 79 -8.75 0.45 -0.12
CA GLY A 79 -10.05 1.04 -0.49
C GLY A 79 -10.00 2.09 -1.58
N ALA A 80 -8.88 2.78 -1.78
CA ALA A 80 -8.73 3.80 -2.81
C ALA A 80 -8.42 3.23 -4.21
N ILE A 81 -8.03 1.96 -4.32
CA ILE A 81 -7.61 1.35 -5.60
C ILE A 81 -8.68 1.49 -6.69
N PRO A 82 -9.97 1.18 -6.46
CA PRO A 82 -10.98 1.30 -7.50
C PRO A 82 -11.12 2.71 -8.09
N TYR A 83 -10.80 3.72 -7.30
CA TYR A 83 -10.92 5.13 -7.71
C TYR A 83 -9.66 5.67 -8.38
N MET A 84 -8.49 5.11 -8.05
CA MET A 84 -7.22 5.76 -8.33
C MET A 84 -6.23 4.95 -9.16
N TRP A 85 -6.43 3.62 -9.29
CA TRP A 85 -5.47 2.77 -10.01
C TRP A 85 -5.22 3.23 -11.46
N SER A 86 -6.24 3.73 -12.15
CA SER A 86 -6.12 4.23 -13.53
C SER A 86 -5.06 5.34 -13.69
N ARG A 87 -4.74 6.05 -12.61
CA ARG A 87 -3.69 7.09 -12.57
C ARG A 87 -2.29 6.49 -12.44
N LEU A 88 -2.16 5.32 -11.80
CA LEU A 88 -0.88 4.64 -11.52
C LEU A 88 -0.52 3.60 -12.58
N ARG A 89 -1.47 2.75 -12.97
CA ARG A 89 -1.34 1.69 -13.98
C ARG A 89 -0.16 0.74 -13.74
N CYS A 90 0.11 0.42 -12.47
CA CYS A 90 1.15 -0.52 -12.09
C CYS A 90 0.57 -1.89 -11.70
N PRO A 91 1.38 -2.95 -11.70
CA PRO A 91 0.99 -4.24 -11.12
C PRO A 91 0.68 -4.12 -9.63
N ILE A 92 -0.26 -4.93 -9.15
CA ILE A 92 -0.63 -5.01 -7.73
C ILE A 92 -0.26 -6.39 -7.20
N TYR A 93 0.46 -6.40 -6.10
CA TYR A 93 0.93 -7.59 -5.41
C TYR A 93 0.21 -7.73 -4.06
N GLY A 94 -0.11 -8.96 -3.66
CA GLY A 94 -0.73 -9.20 -2.37
C GLY A 94 -0.96 -10.68 -2.11
N SER A 95 -1.42 -11.03 -0.90
CA SER A 95 -1.82 -12.40 -0.59
C SER A 95 -3.08 -12.80 -1.37
N ALA A 96 -3.31 -14.11 -1.50
CA ALA A 96 -4.47 -14.67 -2.20
C ALA A 96 -5.79 -14.06 -1.69
N PHE A 97 -5.95 -13.96 -0.37
CA PHE A 97 -7.14 -13.41 0.25
C PHE A 97 -7.31 -11.92 -0.05
N THR A 98 -6.25 -11.12 0.12
CA THR A 98 -6.28 -9.68 -0.16
C THR A 98 -6.63 -9.39 -1.62
N LEU A 99 -6.04 -10.13 -2.55
CA LEU A 99 -6.37 -9.99 -3.98
C LEU A 99 -7.78 -10.44 -4.33
N ALA A 100 -8.32 -11.46 -3.64
CA ALA A 100 -9.71 -11.88 -3.84
C ALA A 100 -10.70 -10.79 -3.40
N LEU A 101 -10.45 -10.13 -2.26
CA LEU A 101 -11.22 -8.98 -1.81
C LEU A 101 -11.12 -7.81 -2.80
N LEU A 102 -9.92 -7.52 -3.28
CA LEU A 102 -9.72 -6.47 -4.27
C LEU A 102 -10.48 -6.74 -5.57
N ARG A 103 -10.42 -7.97 -6.11
CA ARG A 103 -11.18 -8.35 -7.32
C ARG A 103 -12.68 -8.11 -7.15
N ARG A 104 -13.22 -8.52 -5.99
CA ARG A 104 -14.62 -8.29 -5.67
C ARG A 104 -14.95 -6.79 -5.67
N LYS A 105 -14.16 -6.00 -4.97
CA LYS A 105 -14.34 -4.55 -4.88
C LYS A 105 -14.25 -3.86 -6.25
N LEU A 106 -13.31 -4.25 -7.10
CA LEU A 106 -13.19 -3.74 -8.47
C LEU A 106 -14.44 -4.06 -9.30
N SER A 107 -14.96 -5.29 -9.19
CA SER A 107 -16.19 -5.69 -9.86
C SER A 107 -17.40 -4.88 -9.40
N GLU A 108 -17.55 -4.64 -8.11
CA GLU A 108 -18.65 -3.85 -7.53
C GLU A 108 -18.60 -2.36 -7.99
N ASN A 109 -17.43 -1.84 -8.29
CA ASN A 109 -17.23 -0.47 -8.78
C ASN A 109 -17.24 -0.34 -10.31
N GLY A 110 -17.54 -1.44 -11.03
CA GLY A 110 -17.57 -1.44 -12.49
C GLY A 110 -16.20 -1.34 -13.17
N ASN A 111 -15.11 -1.42 -12.41
CA ASN A 111 -13.76 -1.44 -12.93
C ASN A 111 -13.43 -2.86 -13.39
N GLN A 112 -13.46 -3.07 -14.71
CA GLN A 112 -13.10 -4.34 -15.36
C GLN A 112 -11.79 -4.22 -16.15
N ASP A 113 -10.97 -3.22 -15.82
CA ASP A 113 -9.66 -3.08 -16.44
C ASP A 113 -8.82 -4.32 -16.13
N ASP A 114 -7.99 -4.73 -17.07
CA ASP A 114 -7.02 -5.81 -16.93
C ASP A 114 -5.89 -5.38 -15.97
N ILE A 115 -6.25 -5.23 -14.69
CA ILE A 115 -5.29 -4.89 -13.62
C ILE A 115 -4.43 -6.13 -13.37
N PRO A 116 -3.10 -6.05 -13.57
CA PRO A 116 -2.22 -7.15 -13.25
C PRO A 116 -2.21 -7.39 -11.73
N LEU A 117 -2.92 -8.44 -11.28
CA LEU A 117 -2.95 -8.86 -9.88
C LEU A 117 -2.04 -10.08 -9.71
N ILE A 118 -0.95 -9.89 -8.97
CA ILE A 118 0.11 -10.88 -8.79
C ILE A 118 0.07 -11.39 -7.35
N GLU A 119 -0.24 -12.67 -7.21
CA GLU A 119 -0.24 -13.31 -5.89
C GLU A 119 1.18 -13.55 -5.41
N ILE A 120 1.43 -13.20 -4.15
CA ILE A 120 2.64 -13.49 -3.41
C ILE A 120 2.30 -14.27 -2.14
N SER A 121 3.13 -15.26 -1.82
CA SER A 121 2.90 -16.14 -0.67
C SER A 121 3.86 -15.83 0.48
N PRO A 122 3.42 -15.99 1.76
CA PRO A 122 4.30 -15.83 2.91
C PRO A 122 5.57 -16.67 2.80
N GLY A 123 6.71 -16.08 3.13
CA GLY A 123 8.02 -16.73 3.08
C GLY A 123 8.64 -16.83 1.68
N THR A 124 7.98 -16.28 0.65
CA THR A 124 8.58 -16.15 -0.69
C THR A 124 9.09 -14.72 -0.90
N VAL A 125 10.20 -14.60 -1.62
CA VAL A 125 10.75 -13.31 -2.04
C VAL A 125 10.32 -13.03 -3.48
N THR A 126 9.78 -11.85 -3.72
CA THR A 126 9.32 -11.41 -5.04
C THR A 126 10.06 -10.14 -5.43
N GLU A 127 10.61 -10.12 -6.64
CA GLU A 127 11.27 -8.94 -7.17
C GLU A 127 10.24 -7.96 -7.74
N VAL A 128 10.31 -6.70 -7.28
CA VAL A 128 9.45 -5.60 -7.73
C VAL A 128 10.33 -4.38 -8.04
N GLY A 129 10.70 -4.20 -9.29
CA GLY A 129 11.68 -3.18 -9.68
C GLY A 129 13.03 -3.39 -9.03
N ALA A 130 13.54 -2.39 -8.34
CA ALA A 130 14.81 -2.46 -7.61
C ALA A 130 14.68 -3.03 -6.17
N PHE A 131 13.54 -3.65 -5.86
CA PHE A 131 13.25 -4.15 -4.52
C PHE A 131 12.97 -5.65 -4.52
N SER A 132 13.49 -6.34 -3.50
CA SER A 132 13.07 -7.70 -3.15
C SER A 132 12.09 -7.62 -1.98
N VAL A 133 10.86 -8.05 -2.22
CA VAL A 133 9.75 -7.97 -1.24
C VAL A 133 9.42 -9.36 -0.73
N GLU A 134 9.41 -9.52 0.58
CA GLU A 134 8.95 -10.71 1.28
C GLU A 134 7.77 -10.35 2.16
N ILE A 135 6.67 -11.13 2.07
CA ILE A 135 5.54 -10.97 2.99
C ILE A 135 5.69 -11.93 4.18
N VAL A 136 5.41 -11.40 5.37
CA VAL A 136 5.50 -12.13 6.63
C VAL A 136 4.13 -12.14 7.28
N GLY A 137 3.59 -13.33 7.57
CA GLY A 137 2.27 -13.45 8.19
C GLY A 137 2.24 -12.81 9.58
N LEU A 138 1.15 -12.15 9.89
CA LEU A 138 0.88 -11.50 11.16
C LEU A 138 -0.45 -11.95 11.75
N THR A 139 -0.76 -11.46 12.95
CA THR A 139 -2.08 -11.60 13.58
C THR A 139 -2.80 -10.26 13.56
N HIS A 140 -4.00 -10.23 13.00
CA HIS A 140 -4.85 -9.04 12.94
C HIS A 140 -6.33 -9.42 12.88
N SER A 141 -7.23 -8.44 12.84
CA SER A 141 -8.69 -8.64 12.81
C SER A 141 -9.25 -9.01 11.41
N ILE A 142 -8.41 -9.38 10.47
CA ILE A 142 -8.77 -9.81 9.12
C ILE A 142 -7.98 -11.08 8.79
N PRO A 143 -8.49 -12.00 7.93
CA PRO A 143 -7.70 -13.10 7.43
C PRO A 143 -6.49 -12.63 6.61
N ASP A 144 -5.39 -13.39 6.72
CA ASP A 144 -4.20 -13.27 5.89
C ASP A 144 -3.49 -11.88 5.94
N PRO A 145 -3.35 -11.26 7.13
CA PRO A 145 -2.66 -9.99 7.26
C PRO A 145 -1.15 -10.21 7.19
N THR A 146 -0.45 -9.30 6.53
CA THR A 146 0.99 -9.43 6.35
C THR A 146 1.76 -8.15 6.71
N ALA A 147 2.96 -8.34 7.25
CA ALA A 147 4.02 -7.34 7.21
C ALA A 147 4.86 -7.53 5.94
N LEU A 148 5.62 -6.52 5.58
CA LEU A 148 6.55 -6.58 4.46
C LEU A 148 7.98 -6.42 4.97
N ALA A 149 8.91 -7.20 4.40
CA ALA A 149 10.32 -6.92 4.44
C ALA A 149 10.75 -6.46 3.04
N ILE A 150 10.97 -5.17 2.88
CA ILE A 150 11.39 -4.54 1.62
C ILE A 150 12.91 -4.43 1.65
N ARG A 151 13.59 -5.15 0.76
CA ARG A 151 15.05 -5.17 0.66
C ARG A 151 15.52 -4.50 -0.63
N CYS A 152 16.65 -3.85 -0.54
CA CYS A 152 17.46 -3.39 -1.67
C CYS A 152 18.94 -3.48 -1.26
N ASP A 153 19.87 -3.24 -2.18
CA ASP A 153 21.31 -3.28 -1.87
C ASP A 153 21.71 -2.37 -0.71
N ALA A 154 20.90 -1.37 -0.45
CA ALA A 154 21.12 -0.38 0.58
C ALA A 154 20.59 -0.77 1.97
N GLY A 155 19.93 -1.93 2.11
CA GLY A 155 19.40 -2.44 3.37
C GLY A 155 17.96 -2.92 3.30
N THR A 156 17.39 -3.21 4.48
CA THR A 156 16.02 -3.72 4.63
C THR A 156 15.15 -2.74 5.40
N VAL A 157 13.94 -2.52 4.94
CA VAL A 157 12.89 -1.77 5.64
C VAL A 157 11.76 -2.72 6.01
N PRO A 158 11.50 -2.97 7.30
CA PRO A 158 10.31 -3.68 7.72
C PRO A 158 9.12 -2.71 7.69
N VAL A 159 8.01 -3.13 7.09
CA VAL A 159 6.75 -2.39 7.07
C VAL A 159 5.70 -3.24 7.75
N SER A 160 5.11 -2.69 8.81
CA SER A 160 4.07 -3.35 9.60
C SER A 160 3.10 -2.29 10.11
N TYR A 161 1.87 -2.70 10.45
CA TYR A 161 0.89 -1.83 11.11
C TYR A 161 1.15 -1.67 12.63
N THR A 162 2.35 -1.97 13.11
CA THR A 162 2.71 -1.80 14.54
C THR A 162 2.59 -0.36 15.04
N HIS A 163 2.49 0.61 14.14
CA HIS A 163 2.15 2.00 14.47
C HIS A 163 0.72 2.15 15.03
N LEU A 164 -0.15 1.14 14.86
CA LEU A 164 -1.48 1.08 15.45
C LEU A 164 -1.53 0.38 16.81
N THR A 165 -0.42 -0.15 17.32
CA THR A 165 -0.35 -0.59 18.70
C THR A 165 -0.39 0.63 19.61
N LEU A 166 -1.58 1.08 19.94
CA LEU A 166 -1.78 1.94 21.08
C LEU A 166 -1.12 1.25 22.29
N PRO A 167 -0.32 1.95 23.10
CA PRO A 167 0.16 1.40 24.35
C PRO A 167 -1.06 1.08 25.22
N THR A 168 -1.45 -0.18 25.24
CA THR A 168 -2.52 -0.70 26.10
C THR A 168 -2.07 -0.84 27.55
N ILE A 169 -1.02 -0.14 27.94
CA ILE A 169 -0.62 -0.02 29.33
C ILE A 169 -1.36 1.20 29.87
N GLN A 170 -2.59 0.96 30.33
CA GLN A 170 -3.15 1.82 31.36
C GLN A 170 -2.40 1.50 32.65
N PRO A 171 -1.73 2.46 33.28
CA PRO A 171 -1.24 2.23 34.64
C PRO A 171 -2.42 2.00 35.56
N VAL A 172 -2.38 0.91 36.30
CA VAL A 172 -3.31 0.56 37.39
C VAL A 172 -3.07 1.52 38.52
#